data_f2e5f99890226a45e1ca6ecd88607984
#
_entry.id   f2e5f99890226a45e1ca6ecd88607984
#
_cell.length_a   1.000
_cell.length_b   1.000
_cell.length_c   1.000
_cell.angle_alpha   90.00
_cell.angle_beta   90.00
_cell.angle_gamma   90.00
#
_symmetry.space_group_name_H-M   'P 1'
#
loop_
_entity.id
_entity.type
_entity.pdbx_description
1 polymer ?
#
loop_
_entity_poly.entity_id
_entity_poly.type
_entity_poly.pdbx_seq_one_letter_code
_entity_poly.pdbx_strand_id
1 'polypeptide(L)' 'MIIYSKINLTSPFGETVEQITMTSEDGITSFIPTDPANADYKKYLIWLEEQNG' A
#
# COMPACT_ATOMS: atom_id res chain seq x y z
N MET A 1 -6.21 -10.03 10.84
CA MET A 1 -5.23 -8.96 10.84
C MET A 1 -4.82 -8.61 9.42
N ILE A 2 -4.87 -7.35 9.06
CA ILE A 2 -4.52 -6.92 7.70
C ILE A 2 -3.05 -6.50 7.69
N ILE A 3 -2.31 -7.00 6.71
CA ILE A 3 -0.90 -6.69 6.56
C ILE A 3 -0.72 -5.83 5.32
N TYR A 4 -0.07 -4.69 5.48
CA TYR A 4 0.26 -3.80 4.36
C TYR A 4 1.73 -3.91 4.03
N SER A 5 2.05 -3.86 2.76
CA SER A 5 3.43 -3.84 2.28
C SER A 5 3.58 -2.80 1.19
N LYS A 6 4.74 -2.15 1.18
CA LYS A 6 5.04 -1.15 0.15
C LYS A 6 6.17 -1.69 -0.73
N ILE A 7 5.94 -1.70 -2.04
CA ILE A 7 6.95 -2.11 -3.00
C ILE A 7 7.24 -0.96 -3.97
N ASN A 8 8.47 -0.88 -4.42
CA ASN A 8 8.89 0.12 -5.40
C ASN A 8 9.12 -0.58 -6.72
N LEU A 9 8.44 -0.11 -7.76
CA LEU A 9 8.58 -0.64 -9.11
C LEU A 9 9.31 0.40 -9.96
N THR A 10 10.40 -0.02 -10.60
CA THR A 10 11.16 0.86 -11.48
C THR A 10 10.83 0.50 -12.93
N SER A 11 10.35 1.48 -13.69
CA SER A 11 10.05 1.28 -15.09
C SER A 11 11.34 1.22 -15.92
N PRO A 12 11.28 0.67 -17.15
CA PRO A 12 12.43 0.70 -18.05
C PRO A 12 12.93 2.11 -18.41
N PHE A 13 12.08 3.10 -18.17
CA PHE A 13 12.40 4.50 -18.44
C PHE A 13 13.02 5.22 -17.24
N GLY A 14 13.27 4.50 -16.14
CA GLY A 14 13.92 5.06 -14.96
C GLY A 14 12.97 5.69 -13.95
N GLU A 15 11.67 5.62 -14.17
CA GLU A 15 10.71 6.13 -13.21
C GLU A 15 10.44 5.10 -12.12
N THR A 16 10.38 5.57 -10.87
CA THR A 16 10.05 4.71 -9.74
C THR A 16 8.64 5.00 -9.26
N VAL A 17 7.82 3.96 -9.17
CA VAL A 17 6.44 4.06 -8.70
C VAL A 17 6.29 3.24 -7.43
N GLU A 18 5.70 3.84 -6.41
CA GLU A 18 5.39 3.12 -5.18
C GLU A 18 4.05 2.40 -5.35
N GLN A 19 4.01 1.16 -4.93
CA GLN A 19 2.78 0.38 -4.93
C GLN A 19 2.59 -0.26 -3.57
N ILE A 20 1.34 -0.19 -3.08
CA ILE A 20 1.00 -0.72 -1.77
C ILE A 20 0.16 -1.98 -1.97
N THR A 21 0.46 -3.01 -1.21
CA THR A 21 -0.32 -4.24 -1.21
C THR A 21 -0.95 -4.43 0.17
N MET A 22 -2.16 -4.96 0.19
CA MET A 22 -2.89 -5.27 1.40
C MET A 22 -3.25 -6.76 1.37
N THR A 23 -2.82 -7.49 2.40
CA THR A 23 -3.15 -8.91 2.53
C THR A 23 -4.09 -9.09 3.70
N SER A 24 -5.27 -9.66 3.44
CA SER A 24 -6.25 -9.92 4.48
C SER A 24 -6.02 -11.29 5.14
N GLU A 25 -6.77 -11.57 6.21
CA GLU A 25 -6.62 -12.79 6.98
C GLU A 25 -6.92 -14.06 6.19
N ASP A 26 -7.78 -13.95 5.19
CA ASP A 26 -8.12 -15.07 4.31
C ASP A 26 -7.09 -15.29 3.20
N GLY A 27 -5.98 -14.55 3.22
CA GLY A 27 -4.88 -14.75 2.29
C GLY A 27 -5.05 -14.03 0.95
N ILE A 28 -6.06 -13.17 0.84
CA ILE A 28 -6.29 -12.41 -0.38
C ILE A 28 -5.43 -11.16 -0.38
N THR A 29 -4.64 -10.99 -1.42
CA THR A 29 -3.80 -9.81 -1.60
C THR A 29 -4.42 -8.88 -2.63
N SER A 30 -4.55 -7.62 -2.27
CA SER A 30 -5.08 -6.58 -3.15
C SER A 30 -4.07 -5.46 -3.32
N PHE A 31 -4.10 -4.81 -4.46
CA PHE A 31 -3.25 -3.65 -4.72
C PHE A 31 -4.01 -2.37 -4.39
N ILE A 32 -3.31 -1.44 -3.74
CA ILE A 32 -3.89 -0.16 -3.36
C ILE A 32 -3.15 0.93 -4.15
N PRO A 33 -3.87 1.70 -5.00
CA PRO A 33 -3.23 2.82 -5.69
C PRO A 33 -2.86 3.94 -4.71
N THR A 34 -1.77 4.63 -4.98
CA THR A 34 -1.30 5.73 -4.13
C THR A 34 -2.05 7.04 -4.42
N ASP A 35 -3.35 6.95 -4.52
CA ASP A 35 -4.22 8.09 -4.78
C ASP A 35 -4.82 8.58 -3.48
N PRO A 36 -4.58 9.85 -3.09
CA PRO A 36 -5.14 10.37 -1.84
C PRO A 36 -6.66 10.38 -1.77
N ALA A 37 -7.33 10.25 -2.91
CA ALA A 37 -8.78 10.12 -2.94
C ALA A 37 -9.26 8.68 -2.71
N ASN A 38 -8.36 7.70 -2.73
CA ASN A 38 -8.71 6.31 -2.54
C ASN A 38 -8.89 6.00 -1.05
N ALA A 39 -10.04 5.41 -0.69
CA ALA A 39 -10.36 5.12 0.71
C ALA A 39 -9.38 4.11 1.33
N ASP A 40 -8.97 3.11 0.58
CA ASP A 40 -8.02 2.10 1.07
C ASP A 40 -6.64 2.69 1.31
N TYR A 41 -6.23 3.62 0.48
CA TYR A 41 -4.96 4.32 0.67
C TYR A 41 -4.98 5.16 1.95
N LYS A 42 -6.10 5.81 2.24
CA LYS A 42 -6.26 6.56 3.49
C LYS A 42 -6.15 5.65 4.70
N LYS A 43 -6.73 4.46 4.64
CA LYS A 43 -6.63 3.48 5.72
C LYS A 43 -5.19 3.03 5.92
N TYR A 44 -4.46 2.87 4.83
CA TYR A 44 -3.05 2.52 4.90
C TYR A 44 -2.24 3.60 5.62
N LEU A 45 -2.51 4.87 5.32
CA LEU A 45 -1.81 5.98 5.95
C LEU A 45 -2.06 6.01 7.46
N ILE A 46 -3.29 5.74 7.89
CA ILE A 46 -3.63 5.65 9.31
C ILE A 46 -2.88 4.49 9.96
N TRP A 47 -2.84 3.35 9.29
CA TRP A 47 -2.11 2.19 9.78
C TRP A 47 -0.62 2.50 9.96
N LEU A 48 -0.01 3.22 9.03
CA LEU A 48 1.39 3.64 9.13
C LEU A 48 1.63 4.53 10.35
N GLU A 49 0.76 5.47 10.62
CA GLU A 49 0.88 6.33 11.79
C GLU A 49 0.84 5.52 13.08
N GLU A 50 -0.01 4.52 13.14
CA GLU A 50 -0.11 3.64 14.31
C GLU A 50 1.17 2.83 14.52
N GLN A 51 1.85 2.45 13.43
CA GLN A 51 3.10 1.71 13.53
C GLN A 51 4.25 2.58 14.00
N ASN A 52 4.22 3.88 13.68
CA ASN A 52 5.27 4.81 14.04
C ASN A 52 5.01 5.52 15.37
N GLY A 53 3.81 5.43 15.87
CA GLY A 53 3.43 6.00 17.14
C GLY A 53 3.67 5.08 18.32
#